data_094a7d876980b868874201b0b003b0dd
#
_entry.id   094a7d876980b868874201b0b003b0dd
#
_cell.length_a   1.000
_cell.length_b   1.000
_cell.length_c   1.000
_cell.angle_alpha   90.00
_cell.angle_beta   90.00
_cell.angle_gamma   90.00
#
_symmetry.space_group_name_H-M   'P 1'
#
loop_
_entity.id
_entity.type
_entity.pdbx_description
1 polymer ?
#
loop_
_entity_poly.entity_id
_entity_poly.type
_entity_poly.pdbx_seq_one_letter_code
_entity_poly.pdbx_strand_id
1 'polypeptide(L)' 'MKKEINYLFDVDGTLTPSRGIMNSEFKKWFINFACVNNVILVTGSDRDKTIEQLGESVYKKCKRVYNCSGNDVY' A
#
# COMPACT_ATOMS: atom_id res chain seq x y z
N MET A 1 1.98 -21.66 -6.13
CA MET A 1 1.49 -21.38 -4.78
C MET A 1 0.36 -20.37 -4.83
N LYS A 2 -0.72 -20.68 -4.18
CA LYS A 2 -1.88 -19.79 -4.19
C LYS A 2 -1.76 -18.71 -3.15
N LYS A 3 -2.20 -17.51 -3.51
CA LYS A 3 -2.27 -16.38 -2.59
C LYS A 3 -3.63 -16.38 -1.93
N GLU A 4 -3.78 -17.16 -0.89
CA GLU A 4 -5.08 -17.36 -0.25
C GLU A 4 -5.32 -16.44 0.93
N ILE A 5 -4.24 -15.85 1.49
CA ILE A 5 -4.37 -14.96 2.63
C ILE A 5 -4.26 -13.53 2.15
N ASN A 6 -5.20 -12.70 2.58
CA ASN A 6 -5.17 -11.28 2.28
C ASN A 6 -4.64 -10.53 3.49
N TYR A 7 -3.68 -9.67 3.25
CA TYR A 7 -3.08 -8.84 4.30
C TYR A 7 -3.58 -7.42 4.15
N LEU A 8 -4.21 -6.90 5.18
CA LEU A 8 -4.77 -5.55 5.17
C LEU A 8 -3.89 -4.63 5.98
N PHE A 9 -3.43 -3.54 5.36
CA PHE A 9 -2.57 -2.57 6.02
C PHE A 9 -3.16 -1.19 5.92
N ASP A 10 -3.04 -0.45 7.02
CA ASP A 10 -3.31 0.97 7.02
C ASP A 10 -2.05 1.67 6.55
N VAL A 11 -2.18 2.73 5.76
CA VAL A 11 -1.00 3.40 5.19
C VAL A 11 -0.35 4.36 6.18
N ASP A 12 -1.09 5.40 6.59
CA ASP A 12 -0.53 6.41 7.47
C ASP A 12 -0.28 5.84 8.86
N GLY A 13 0.93 6.04 9.35
CA GLY A 13 1.28 5.60 10.69
C GLY A 13 1.63 4.13 10.79
N THR A 14 1.40 3.35 9.71
CA THR A 14 1.74 1.93 9.68
C THR A 14 2.83 1.67 8.66
N LEU A 15 2.56 1.97 7.39
CA LEU A 15 3.54 1.77 6.33
C LEU A 15 4.43 3.00 6.14
N THR A 16 3.91 4.16 6.48
CA THR A 16 4.66 5.41 6.37
C THR A 16 4.54 6.16 7.67
N PRO A 17 5.50 7.05 7.98
CA PRO A 17 5.28 8.02 9.05
C PRO A 17 4.04 8.83 8.69
N SER A 18 3.34 9.32 9.72
CA SER A 18 2.14 10.11 9.49
C SER A 18 2.44 11.21 8.47
N ARG A 19 1.75 11.18 7.33
CA ARG A 19 1.93 12.13 6.23
C ARG A 19 3.32 12.11 5.63
N GLY A 20 4.09 11.06 5.90
CA GLY A 20 5.44 10.95 5.38
C GLY A 20 5.51 10.03 4.18
N ILE A 21 6.72 9.86 3.69
CA ILE A 21 7.00 8.99 2.55
C ILE A 21 7.59 7.69 3.06
N MET A 22 7.23 6.59 2.43
CA MET A 22 7.72 5.28 2.82
C MET A 22 9.24 5.21 2.71
N ASN A 23 9.86 4.64 3.72
CA ASN A 23 11.31 4.43 3.74
C ASN A 23 11.72 3.54 2.57
N SER A 24 12.82 3.89 1.90
CA SER A 24 13.20 3.19 0.68
C SER A 24 13.61 1.74 0.91
N GLU A 25 14.27 1.45 2.04
CA GLU A 25 14.64 0.08 2.36
C GLU A 25 13.42 -0.77 2.69
N PHE A 26 12.50 -0.19 3.44
CA PHE A 26 11.26 -0.86 3.75
C PHE A 26 10.44 -1.07 2.48
N LYS A 27 10.50 -0.11 1.56
CA LYS A 27 9.80 -0.20 0.30
C LYS A 27 10.25 -1.43 -0.50
N LYS A 28 11.55 -1.67 -0.54
CA LYS A 28 12.08 -2.84 -1.24
C LYS A 28 11.55 -4.13 -0.64
N TRP A 29 11.57 -4.21 0.68
CA TRP A 29 11.06 -5.38 1.37
C TRP A 29 9.57 -5.55 1.08
N PHE A 30 8.83 -4.46 1.12
CA PHE A 30 7.38 -4.51 0.94
C PHE A 30 6.99 -4.93 -0.46
N ILE A 31 7.76 -4.48 -1.47
CA ILE A 31 7.50 -4.89 -2.85
C ILE A 31 7.64 -6.40 -2.98
N ASN A 32 8.70 -6.96 -2.39
CA ASN A 32 8.89 -8.41 -2.42
C ASN A 32 7.78 -9.13 -1.70
N PHE A 33 7.35 -8.59 -0.57
CA PHE A 33 6.25 -9.17 0.19
C PHE A 33 4.96 -9.16 -0.64
N ALA A 34 4.69 -8.07 -1.32
CA ALA A 34 3.48 -7.94 -2.11
C ALA A 34 3.51 -8.80 -3.37
N CYS A 35 4.70 -9.18 -3.83
CA CYS A 35 4.81 -10.07 -4.99
C CYS A 35 4.30 -11.47 -4.68
N VAL A 36 4.41 -11.91 -3.45
CA VAL A 36 4.05 -13.28 -3.06
C VAL A 36 2.83 -13.34 -2.15
N ASN A 37 2.26 -12.20 -1.81
CA ASN A 37 1.08 -12.14 -0.93
C ASN A 37 0.05 -11.19 -1.49
N ASN A 38 -1.20 -11.41 -1.12
CA ASN A 38 -2.26 -10.47 -1.48
C ASN A 38 -2.26 -9.34 -0.47
N VAL A 39 -1.87 -8.15 -0.92
CA VAL A 39 -1.79 -6.99 -0.05
C VAL A 39 -2.92 -6.03 -0.41
N ILE A 40 -3.65 -5.59 0.61
CA ILE A 40 -4.74 -4.65 0.46
C ILE A 40 -4.42 -3.46 1.36
N LEU A 41 -4.50 -2.27 0.80
CA LEU A 41 -4.22 -1.05 1.56
C LEU A 41 -5.48 -0.25 1.76
N VAL A 42 -5.56 0.40 2.92
CA VAL A 42 -6.65 1.29 3.25
C VAL A 42 -6.05 2.61 3.69
N THR A 43 -6.54 3.70 3.15
CA THR A 43 -6.04 5.02 3.50
C THR A 43 -7.15 6.05 3.33
N GLY A 44 -7.09 7.10 4.15
CA GLY A 44 -8.00 8.23 4.00
C GLY A 44 -7.57 9.21 2.94
N SER A 45 -6.37 9.05 2.38
CA SER A 45 -5.83 9.94 1.36
C SER A 45 -6.41 9.60 0.00
N ASP A 46 -6.34 10.56 -0.93
CA ASP A 46 -6.75 10.28 -2.29
C ASP A 46 -5.66 9.50 -3.01
N ARG A 47 -5.97 9.07 -4.24
CA ARG A 47 -5.07 8.21 -5.01
C ARG A 47 -3.72 8.87 -5.25
N ASP A 48 -3.72 10.12 -5.67
CA ASP A 48 -2.46 10.80 -5.98
C ASP A 48 -1.57 10.92 -4.76
N LYS A 49 -2.17 11.22 -3.62
CA LYS A 49 -1.43 11.34 -2.38
C LYS A 49 -0.85 9.99 -1.96
N THR A 50 -1.63 8.94 -2.12
CA THR A 50 -1.18 7.61 -1.76
C THR A 50 0.00 7.19 -2.62
N ILE A 51 -0.07 7.46 -3.92
CA ILE A 51 1.02 7.15 -4.83
C ILE A 51 2.27 7.95 -4.46
N GLU A 52 2.08 9.20 -4.07
CA GLU A 52 3.21 10.03 -3.66
C GLU A 52 3.90 9.45 -2.42
N GLN A 53 3.12 8.95 -1.48
CA GLN A 53 3.67 8.41 -0.24
C GLN A 53 4.35 7.07 -0.43
N LEU A 54 3.78 6.21 -1.23
CA LEU A 54 4.26 4.84 -1.40
C LEU A 54 5.17 4.65 -2.61
N GLY A 55 4.98 5.48 -3.63
CA GLY A 55 5.63 5.26 -4.91
C GLY A 55 4.76 4.38 -5.79
N GLU A 56 4.86 4.60 -7.09
CA GLU A 56 4.03 3.89 -8.05
C GLU A 56 4.28 2.38 -8.02
N SER A 57 5.54 1.99 -7.80
CA SER A 57 5.87 0.57 -7.78
C SER A 57 5.14 -0.18 -6.68
N VAL A 58 5.13 0.39 -5.47
CA VAL A 58 4.43 -0.23 -4.35
C VAL A 58 2.93 -0.23 -4.61
N TYR A 59 2.42 0.89 -5.10
CA TYR A 59 0.99 1.04 -5.32
C TYR A 59 0.47 -0.03 -6.27
N LYS A 60 1.19 -0.29 -7.35
CA LYS A 60 0.76 -1.24 -8.36
C LYS A 60 0.95 -2.69 -7.95
N LYS A 61 1.80 -2.97 -6.97
CA LYS A 61 2.01 -4.33 -6.49
C LYS A 61 0.88 -4.80 -5.58
N CYS A 62 0.13 -3.89 -5.01
CA CYS A 62 -0.96 -4.25 -4.11
C CYS A 62 -2.15 -4.77 -4.91
N LYS A 63 -2.85 -5.74 -4.33
CA LYS A 63 -4.03 -6.30 -4.96
C LYS A 63 -5.15 -5.27 -5.04
N ARG A 64 -5.32 -4.50 -3.98
CA ARG A 64 -6.33 -3.46 -3.90
C ARG A 64 -5.82 -2.31 -3.05
N VAL A 65 -6.24 -1.11 -3.38
CA VAL A 65 -5.97 0.06 -2.54
C VAL A 65 -7.28 0.83 -2.40
N TYR A 66 -7.75 0.94 -1.18
CA TYR A 66 -8.97 1.68 -0.87
C TYR A 66 -8.58 3.08 -0.44
N ASN A 67 -8.70 4.02 -1.36
CA ASN A 67 -8.36 5.42 -1.11
C ASN A 67 -9.60 6.16 -0.62
N CYS A 68 -9.38 7.28 0.05
CA CYS A 68 -10.46 8.12 0.55
C CYS A 68 -11.45 7.32 1.39
N SER A 69 -10.91 6.45 2.26
CA SER A 69 -11.73 5.61 3.14
C SER A 69 -12.71 4.75 2.36
N GLY A 70 -12.29 4.28 1.18
CA GLY A 70 -13.08 3.37 0.39
C GLY A 70 -13.85 3.99 -0.76
N ASN A 71 -13.81 5.31 -0.91
CA ASN A 71 -14.53 5.97 -1.99
C ASN A 71 -13.84 5.82 -3.34
N ASP A 72 -12.54 5.53 -3.34
CA ASP A 72 -11.77 5.34 -4.57
C ASP A 72 -10.96 4.06 -4.43
N VAL A 73 -11.29 3.06 -5.24
CA VAL A 73 -10.64 1.75 -5.17
C VAL A 73 -9.76 1.54 -6.39
N TYR A 74 -8.54 1.16 -6.13
CA TYR A 74 -7.59 0.82 -7.20
C TYR A 74 -7.67 -0.64 -7.54
#